data_552d188b53c17959be22621fa4596a85
#
_entry.id   552d188b53c17959be22621fa4596a85
#
_cell.length_a   1.000
_cell.length_b   1.000
_cell.length_c   1.000
_cell.angle_alpha   90.00
_cell.angle_beta   90.00
_cell.angle_gamma   90.00
#
_symmetry.space_group_name_H-M   'P 1'
#
loop_
_entity.id
_entity.type
_entity.pdbx_description
1 polymer ?
#
loop_
_entity_poly.entity_id
_entity_poly.type
_entity_poly.pdbx_seq_one_letter_code
_entity_poly.pdbx_strand_id
1 'polypeptide(L)'
;MLQYNYDNLQRSLIDVIKEEQAKLGYMKEPIRLYYPLSSLHHFFKSEGDAEAMQESLGGFPEATKEIFGEVQVSHKGDRFCFFLSENATEYVHEHRDENAFIFALVQLLTKHGTTLDEIKELFRSQTSDCAMEPMDNGEFDLMIRFVDSEDPYYYCFKDEGCHIIYHRFLPEDYADFGF
;
A
#
# COMPACT_ATOMS: atom_id res chain seq x y z
N MET A 1 1.61 18.16 -24.45
CA MET A 1 1.44 16.83 -23.87
C MET A 1 1.41 17.02 -22.36
N LEU A 2 0.30 16.72 -21.71
CA LEU A 2 0.22 16.79 -20.25
C LEU A 2 1.15 15.71 -19.70
N GLN A 3 2.20 16.10 -19.00
CA GLN A 3 3.11 15.18 -18.35
C GLN A 3 2.46 14.81 -17.01
N TYR A 4 1.83 13.63 -16.94
CA TYR A 4 1.28 13.11 -15.70
C TYR A 4 2.42 12.73 -14.76
N ASN A 5 2.27 13.07 -13.49
CA ASN A 5 3.20 12.61 -12.47
C ASN A 5 2.71 11.23 -11.97
N TYR A 6 3.48 10.21 -12.26
CA TYR A 6 3.16 8.82 -11.88
C TYR A 6 3.78 8.39 -10.54
N ASP A 7 4.49 9.27 -9.85
CA ASP A 7 5.28 8.91 -8.65
C ASP A 7 4.42 8.28 -7.54
N ASN A 8 3.23 8.83 -7.29
CA ASN A 8 2.34 8.31 -6.26
C ASN A 8 1.84 6.90 -6.58
N LEU A 9 1.42 6.66 -7.83
CA LEU A 9 0.99 5.34 -8.29
C LEU A 9 2.15 4.34 -8.25
N GLN A 10 3.33 4.73 -8.74
CA GLN A 10 4.52 3.89 -8.72
C GLN A 10 4.89 3.50 -7.28
N ARG A 11 4.90 4.46 -6.36
CA ARG A 11 5.16 4.22 -4.94
C ARG A 11 4.14 3.25 -4.34
N SER A 12 2.86 3.46 -4.61
CA SER A 12 1.79 2.58 -4.13
C SER A 12 1.95 1.15 -4.64
N LEU A 13 2.28 0.95 -5.93
CA LEU A 13 2.54 -0.37 -6.50
C LEU A 13 3.74 -1.06 -5.82
N ILE A 14 4.84 -0.34 -5.62
CA ILE A 14 6.02 -0.85 -4.91
C ILE A 14 5.65 -1.28 -3.48
N ASP A 15 4.88 -0.46 -2.76
CA ASP A 15 4.48 -0.75 -1.38
C ASP A 15 3.58 -1.99 -1.29
N VAL A 16 2.66 -2.16 -2.24
CA VAL A 16 1.82 -3.37 -2.29
C VAL A 16 2.66 -4.62 -2.57
N ILE A 17 3.63 -4.55 -3.49
CA ILE A 17 4.55 -5.67 -3.77
C ILE A 17 5.40 -6.00 -2.53
N LYS A 18 5.92 -4.98 -1.82
CA LYS A 18 6.65 -5.17 -0.55
C LYS A 18 5.81 -5.92 0.47
N GLU A 19 4.56 -5.52 0.64
CA GLU A 19 3.63 -6.16 1.58
C GLU A 19 3.32 -7.61 1.20
N GLU A 20 3.10 -7.89 -0.09
CA GLU A 20 2.92 -9.25 -0.60
C GLU A 20 4.15 -10.12 -0.31
N GLN A 21 5.35 -9.63 -0.60
CA GLN A 21 6.60 -10.35 -0.32
C GLN A 21 6.83 -10.57 1.18
N ALA A 22 6.40 -9.63 2.02
CA ALA A 22 6.46 -9.80 3.47
C ALA A 22 5.54 -10.91 3.97
N LYS A 23 4.34 -11.05 3.37
CA LYS A 23 3.34 -12.06 3.75
C LYS A 23 3.64 -13.44 3.21
N LEU A 24 4.04 -13.54 1.94
CA LEU A 24 4.11 -14.79 1.19
C LEU A 24 5.54 -15.23 0.86
N GLY A 25 6.53 -14.37 1.11
CA GLY A 25 7.89 -14.54 0.63
C GLY A 25 8.09 -14.03 -0.81
N TYR A 26 9.35 -13.93 -1.21
CA TYR A 26 9.70 -13.53 -2.56
C TYR A 26 9.54 -14.69 -3.56
N MET A 27 8.83 -14.41 -4.64
CA MET A 27 8.78 -15.27 -5.82
C MET A 27 9.02 -14.40 -7.06
N LYS A 28 9.88 -14.87 -7.96
CA LYS A 28 10.14 -14.22 -9.24
C LYS A 28 9.03 -14.59 -10.23
N GLU A 29 7.93 -13.86 -10.15
CA GLU A 29 6.76 -14.07 -11.00
C GLU A 29 6.04 -12.77 -11.31
N PRO A 30 5.27 -12.68 -12.41
CA PRO A 30 4.44 -11.54 -12.70
C PRO A 30 3.34 -11.37 -11.63
N ILE A 31 2.93 -10.13 -11.41
CA ILE A 31 1.88 -9.80 -10.43
C ILE A 31 0.76 -8.98 -11.08
N ARG A 32 -0.47 -9.17 -10.60
CA ARG A 32 -1.63 -8.35 -10.95
C ARG A 32 -2.13 -7.61 -9.74
N LEU A 33 -2.17 -6.30 -9.86
CA LEU A 33 -2.68 -5.41 -8.82
C LEU A 33 -3.91 -4.67 -9.32
N TYR A 34 -4.87 -4.47 -8.43
CA TYR A 34 -6.16 -3.89 -8.78
C TYR A 34 -6.41 -2.62 -7.98
N TYR A 35 -6.80 -1.56 -8.69
CA TYR A 35 -7.16 -0.29 -8.09
C TYR A 35 -8.55 0.15 -8.58
N PRO A 36 -9.40 0.68 -7.69
CA PRO A 36 -10.61 1.37 -8.10
C PRO A 36 -10.26 2.73 -8.72
N LEU A 37 -11.13 3.24 -9.59
CA LEU A 37 -10.99 4.54 -10.22
C LEU A 37 -10.81 5.66 -9.18
N SER A 38 -11.51 5.58 -8.05
CA SER A 38 -11.42 6.55 -6.95
C SER A 38 -9.99 6.67 -6.40
N SER A 39 -9.28 5.55 -6.19
CA SER A 39 -7.87 5.59 -5.75
C SER A 39 -6.95 6.23 -6.78
N LEU A 40 -7.19 5.96 -8.07
CA LEU A 40 -6.42 6.59 -9.15
C LEU A 40 -6.67 8.10 -9.22
N HIS A 41 -7.91 8.55 -8.99
CA HIS A 41 -8.21 9.98 -8.87
C HIS A 41 -7.41 10.65 -7.76
N HIS A 42 -7.24 10.00 -6.60
CA HIS A 42 -6.40 10.52 -5.52
C HIS A 42 -4.93 10.65 -5.94
N PHE A 43 -4.37 9.65 -6.61
CA PHE A 43 -2.97 9.69 -7.07
C PHE A 43 -2.71 10.80 -8.08
N PHE A 44 -3.64 11.01 -9.00
CA PHE A 44 -3.49 11.99 -10.07
C PHE A 44 -4.12 13.36 -9.78
N LYS A 45 -4.84 13.50 -8.67
CA LYS A 45 -5.64 14.70 -8.33
C LYS A 45 -6.53 15.08 -9.51
N SER A 46 -7.18 14.11 -10.09
CA SER A 46 -7.99 14.22 -11.30
C SER A 46 -9.44 13.82 -11.04
N GLU A 47 -10.27 14.15 -11.97
CA GLU A 47 -11.68 13.74 -12.06
C GLU A 47 -11.93 13.22 -13.47
N GLY A 48 -12.96 12.43 -13.67
CA GLY A 48 -13.33 11.89 -14.97
C GLY A 48 -13.84 10.45 -14.88
N ASP A 49 -14.11 9.88 -16.04
CA ASP A 49 -14.52 8.48 -16.15
C ASP A 49 -13.31 7.54 -16.34
N ALA A 50 -13.58 6.25 -16.45
CA ALA A 50 -12.57 5.24 -16.60
C ALA A 50 -11.79 5.35 -17.91
N GLU A 51 -12.43 5.80 -18.99
CA GLU A 51 -11.81 6.03 -20.28
C GLU A 51 -10.79 7.17 -20.23
N ALA A 52 -11.14 8.28 -19.60
CA ALA A 52 -10.22 9.41 -19.39
C ALA A 52 -9.02 9.00 -18.51
N MET A 53 -9.26 8.20 -17.49
CA MET A 53 -8.18 7.64 -16.65
C MET A 53 -7.28 6.69 -17.44
N GLN A 54 -7.84 5.82 -18.28
CA GLN A 54 -7.08 4.93 -19.15
C GLN A 54 -6.15 5.70 -20.11
N GLU A 55 -6.65 6.82 -20.69
CA GLU A 55 -5.82 7.71 -21.51
C GLU A 55 -4.69 8.34 -20.70
N SER A 56 -4.97 8.77 -19.47
CA SER A 56 -3.98 9.35 -18.55
C SER A 56 -2.88 8.34 -18.19
N LEU A 57 -3.23 7.06 -18.10
CA LEU A 57 -2.30 5.96 -17.82
C LEU A 57 -1.52 5.48 -19.04
N GLY A 58 -1.80 5.98 -20.24
CA GLY A 58 -1.16 5.54 -21.48
C GLY A 58 0.37 5.68 -21.51
N GLY A 59 0.92 6.65 -20.79
CA GLY A 59 2.37 6.86 -20.65
C GLY A 59 3.02 6.09 -19.50
N PHE A 60 2.23 5.51 -18.59
CA PHE A 60 2.73 4.85 -17.40
C PHE A 60 3.67 3.67 -17.69
N PRO A 61 3.38 2.75 -18.64
CA PRO A 61 4.26 1.64 -18.94
C PRO A 61 5.68 2.07 -19.34
N GLU A 62 5.80 3.09 -20.20
CA GLU A 62 7.11 3.56 -20.63
C GLU A 62 7.84 4.34 -19.52
N ALA A 63 7.11 5.13 -18.73
CA ALA A 63 7.68 5.89 -17.62
C ALA A 63 8.25 5.01 -16.51
N THR A 64 7.74 3.79 -16.34
CA THR A 64 8.12 2.87 -15.26
C THR A 64 8.89 1.63 -15.71
N LYS A 65 9.26 1.59 -16.98
CA LYS A 65 9.88 0.42 -17.63
C LYS A 65 11.18 -0.05 -16.96
N GLU A 66 12.00 0.87 -16.46
CA GLU A 66 13.24 0.55 -15.77
C GLU A 66 13.00 -0.17 -14.43
N ILE A 67 11.85 0.08 -13.79
CA ILE A 67 11.49 -0.48 -12.49
C ILE A 67 10.66 -1.74 -12.63
N PHE A 68 9.59 -1.67 -13.44
CA PHE A 68 8.60 -2.74 -13.53
C PHE A 68 8.76 -3.65 -14.76
N GLY A 69 9.64 -3.28 -15.69
CA GLY A 69 9.76 -3.98 -16.98
C GLY A 69 8.52 -3.80 -17.84
N GLU A 70 7.92 -4.88 -18.30
CA GLU A 70 6.69 -4.82 -19.07
C GLU A 70 5.49 -4.58 -18.14
N VAL A 71 4.72 -3.54 -18.46
CA VAL A 71 3.50 -3.18 -17.75
C VAL A 71 2.33 -3.14 -18.73
N GLN A 72 1.22 -3.76 -18.35
CA GLN A 72 -0.04 -3.67 -19.07
C GLN A 72 -1.12 -3.14 -18.15
N VAL A 73 -1.83 -2.11 -18.62
CA VAL A 73 -2.94 -1.50 -17.89
C VAL A 73 -4.24 -1.75 -18.64
N SER A 74 -5.23 -2.26 -17.95
CA SER A 74 -6.57 -2.49 -18.48
C SER A 74 -7.61 -2.17 -17.41
N HIS A 75 -8.85 -1.95 -17.82
CA HIS A 75 -9.94 -1.76 -16.86
C HIS A 75 -11.22 -2.48 -17.29
N LYS A 76 -12.08 -2.72 -16.29
CA LYS A 76 -13.44 -3.18 -16.49
C LYS A 76 -14.36 -2.35 -15.58
N GLY A 77 -15.16 -1.46 -16.19
CA GLY A 77 -15.85 -0.42 -15.44
C GLY A 77 -14.80 0.41 -14.66
N ASP A 78 -15.07 0.68 -13.41
CA ASP A 78 -14.23 1.51 -12.55
C ASP A 78 -13.06 0.74 -11.88
N ARG A 79 -12.82 -0.52 -12.27
CA ARG A 79 -11.74 -1.32 -11.72
C ARG A 79 -10.61 -1.50 -12.71
N PHE A 80 -9.44 -0.99 -12.36
CA PHE A 80 -8.21 -1.06 -13.13
C PHE A 80 -7.36 -2.25 -12.69
N CYS A 81 -6.72 -2.91 -13.66
CA CYS A 81 -5.76 -3.98 -13.44
C CYS A 81 -4.41 -3.56 -14.00
N PHE A 82 -3.41 -3.58 -13.16
CA PHE A 82 -1.99 -3.41 -13.51
C PHE A 82 -1.36 -4.80 -13.53
N PHE A 83 -1.02 -5.30 -14.71
CA PHE A 83 -0.18 -6.46 -14.86
C PHE A 83 1.27 -5.98 -14.94
N LEU A 84 2.10 -6.45 -14.03
CA LEU A 84 3.52 -6.14 -13.94
C LEU A 84 4.31 -7.42 -14.17
N SER A 85 5.38 -7.34 -14.98
CA SER A 85 6.25 -8.48 -15.22
C SER A 85 7.02 -8.90 -13.97
N GLU A 86 7.70 -10.04 -14.03
CA GLU A 86 8.58 -10.52 -12.96
C GLU A 86 9.69 -9.53 -12.57
N ASN A 87 10.05 -8.61 -13.45
CA ASN A 87 11.03 -7.58 -13.14
C ASN A 87 10.57 -6.68 -11.98
N ALA A 88 9.26 -6.43 -11.85
CA ALA A 88 8.73 -5.63 -10.77
C ALA A 88 8.95 -6.30 -9.39
N THR A 89 8.68 -7.60 -9.30
CA THR A 89 8.88 -8.36 -8.06
C THR A 89 10.36 -8.51 -7.73
N GLU A 90 11.22 -8.72 -8.75
CA GLU A 90 12.66 -8.78 -8.61
C GLU A 90 13.24 -7.43 -8.15
N TYR A 91 12.85 -6.33 -8.80
CA TYR A 91 13.29 -4.98 -8.42
C TYR A 91 12.98 -4.66 -6.96
N VAL A 92 11.74 -4.92 -6.53
CA VAL A 92 11.33 -4.66 -5.14
C VAL A 92 12.11 -5.53 -4.16
N HIS A 93 12.37 -6.79 -4.50
CA HIS A 93 13.17 -7.69 -3.68
C HIS A 93 14.62 -7.22 -3.52
N GLU A 94 15.25 -6.77 -4.61
CA GLU A 94 16.63 -6.30 -4.61
C GLU A 94 16.82 -4.94 -3.91
N HIS A 95 15.77 -4.09 -3.94
CA HIS A 95 15.80 -2.74 -3.37
C HIS A 95 15.04 -2.63 -2.04
N ARG A 96 14.71 -3.74 -1.40
CA ARG A 96 14.08 -3.71 -0.07
C ARG A 96 15.08 -3.24 0.98
N ASP A 97 14.60 -2.37 1.87
CA ASP A 97 15.39 -2.00 3.04
C ASP A 97 15.48 -3.19 4.01
N GLU A 98 16.68 -3.48 4.51
CA GLU A 98 16.91 -4.61 5.43
C GLU A 98 16.14 -4.46 6.75
N ASN A 99 15.85 -3.23 7.16
CA ASN A 99 15.04 -2.88 8.35
C ASN A 99 13.61 -2.49 7.98
N ALA A 100 13.04 -3.06 6.95
CA ALA A 100 11.68 -2.71 6.56
C ALA A 100 10.70 -3.00 7.70
N PHE A 101 10.20 -1.93 8.32
CA PHE A 101 9.21 -1.97 9.39
C PHE A 101 8.02 -2.86 9.02
N ILE A 102 7.57 -2.80 7.76
CA ILE A 102 6.45 -3.64 7.30
C ILE A 102 6.73 -5.14 7.43
N PHE A 103 7.98 -5.59 7.24
CA PHE A 103 8.33 -6.99 7.44
C PHE A 103 8.20 -7.40 8.91
N ALA A 104 8.70 -6.55 9.82
CA ALA A 104 8.58 -6.80 11.25
C ALA A 104 7.10 -6.81 11.71
N LEU A 105 6.29 -5.88 11.20
CA LEU A 105 4.86 -5.82 11.49
C LEU A 105 4.14 -7.07 10.99
N VAL A 106 4.36 -7.48 9.74
CA VAL A 106 3.73 -8.69 9.18
C VAL A 106 4.14 -9.94 9.94
N GLN A 107 5.43 -10.08 10.29
CA GLN A 107 5.90 -11.21 11.11
C GLN A 107 5.22 -11.24 12.48
N LEU A 108 5.04 -10.09 13.13
CA LEU A 108 4.33 -10.00 14.39
C LEU A 108 2.86 -10.41 14.25
N LEU A 109 2.17 -9.91 13.20
CA LEU A 109 0.76 -10.19 12.93
C LEU A 109 0.49 -11.65 12.52
N THR A 110 1.46 -12.37 11.95
CA THR A 110 1.33 -13.79 11.64
C THR A 110 1.51 -14.69 12.86
N LYS A 111 2.02 -14.16 13.96
CA LYS A 111 2.20 -14.89 15.22
C LYS A 111 0.84 -15.06 15.91
N HIS A 112 0.50 -16.26 16.30
CA HIS A 112 -0.73 -16.54 17.05
C HIS A 112 -0.69 -15.90 18.44
N GLY A 113 -1.76 -15.21 18.81
CA GLY A 113 -1.91 -14.58 20.13
C GLY A 113 -1.15 -13.25 20.26
N THR A 114 -0.76 -12.62 19.17
CA THR A 114 -0.26 -11.25 19.17
C THR A 114 -1.32 -10.29 19.75
N THR A 115 -0.86 -9.36 20.56
CA THR A 115 -1.71 -8.37 21.23
C THR A 115 -1.52 -6.98 20.62
N LEU A 116 -2.49 -6.09 20.82
CA LEU A 116 -2.36 -4.68 20.43
C LEU A 116 -1.20 -3.99 21.15
N ASP A 117 -0.86 -4.42 22.39
CA ASP A 117 0.27 -3.83 23.12
C ASP A 117 1.62 -4.22 22.50
N GLU A 118 1.78 -5.44 22.00
CA GLU A 118 2.98 -5.84 21.23
C GLU A 118 3.12 -5.02 19.94
N ILE A 119 2.01 -4.72 19.28
CA ILE A 119 2.00 -3.84 18.08
C ILE A 119 2.41 -2.42 18.46
N LYS A 120 1.86 -1.86 19.53
CA LYS A 120 2.25 -0.51 20.02
C LYS A 120 3.75 -0.45 20.33
N GLU A 121 4.31 -1.48 20.96
CA GLU A 121 5.74 -1.54 21.28
C GLU A 121 6.59 -1.62 20.01
N LEU A 122 6.16 -2.36 18.98
CA LEU A 122 6.86 -2.39 17.70
C LEU A 122 6.93 -0.98 17.07
N PHE A 123 5.83 -0.23 17.06
CA PHE A 123 5.82 1.14 16.56
C PHE A 123 6.72 2.07 17.39
N ARG A 124 6.67 1.97 18.71
CA ARG A 124 7.52 2.77 19.61
C ARG A 124 9.01 2.45 19.47
N SER A 125 9.35 1.27 19.03
CA SER A 125 10.75 0.87 18.80
C SER A 125 11.37 1.50 17.55
N GLN A 126 10.55 2.12 16.70
CA GLN A 126 11.04 2.83 15.53
C GLN A 126 11.65 4.19 15.91
N THR A 127 12.46 4.73 15.01
CA THR A 127 13.13 6.03 15.24
C THR A 127 12.19 7.24 15.14
N SER A 128 11.07 7.09 14.44
CA SER A 128 10.07 8.14 14.28
C SER A 128 9.03 8.08 15.39
N ASP A 129 8.60 9.24 15.87
CA ASP A 129 7.49 9.34 16.79
C ASP A 129 6.20 8.81 16.14
N CYS A 130 5.31 8.27 16.96
CA CYS A 130 4.02 7.76 16.50
C CYS A 130 2.85 8.32 17.31
N ALA A 131 1.76 8.63 16.64
CA ALA A 131 0.47 8.93 17.25
C ALA A 131 -0.37 7.66 17.29
N MET A 132 -1.02 7.42 18.41
CA MET A 132 -1.86 6.24 18.66
C MET A 132 -3.22 6.70 19.16
N GLU A 133 -4.27 6.31 18.45
CA GLU A 133 -5.64 6.70 18.76
C GLU A 133 -6.50 5.46 18.93
N PRO A 134 -7.13 5.26 20.11
CA PRO A 134 -8.16 4.26 20.27
C PRO A 134 -9.33 4.54 19.34
N MET A 135 -9.88 3.51 18.72
CA MET A 135 -11.05 3.60 17.85
C MET A 135 -12.21 2.82 18.47
N ASP A 136 -13.41 3.34 18.33
CA ASP A 136 -14.65 2.69 18.77
C ASP A 136 -15.71 2.81 17.66
N ASN A 137 -15.35 2.40 16.45
CA ASN A 137 -16.23 2.48 15.28
C ASN A 137 -16.79 1.11 14.86
N GLY A 138 -16.48 0.05 15.61
CA GLY A 138 -16.88 -1.31 15.33
C GLY A 138 -16.05 -2.04 14.28
N GLU A 139 -15.29 -1.32 13.46
CA GLU A 139 -14.42 -1.91 12.44
C GLU A 139 -12.97 -2.06 12.92
N PHE A 140 -12.46 -1.06 13.66
CA PHE A 140 -11.11 -1.06 14.22
C PHE A 140 -11.12 -0.64 15.69
N ASP A 141 -10.13 -1.08 16.43
CA ASP A 141 -9.93 -0.80 17.85
C ASP A 141 -8.80 0.19 18.10
N LEU A 142 -7.87 0.30 17.17
CA LEU A 142 -6.66 1.12 17.31
C LEU A 142 -6.22 1.64 15.93
N MET A 143 -5.88 2.92 15.88
CA MET A 143 -5.15 3.52 14.76
C MET A 143 -3.77 3.98 15.23
N ILE A 144 -2.75 3.69 14.45
CA ILE A 144 -1.37 4.19 14.66
C ILE A 144 -0.88 4.81 13.37
N ARG A 145 -0.21 5.94 13.47
CA ARG A 145 0.52 6.56 12.37
C ARG A 145 1.85 7.11 12.84
N PHE A 146 2.84 7.12 11.98
CA PHE A 146 4.07 7.85 12.22
C PHE A 146 3.85 9.35 12.09
N VAL A 147 4.53 10.11 12.94
CA VAL A 147 4.59 11.57 12.88
C VAL A 147 5.99 11.91 12.38
N ASP A 148 6.13 12.93 11.57
CA ASP A 148 7.43 13.36 11.05
C ASP A 148 8.24 12.27 10.30
N SER A 149 7.52 11.41 9.57
CA SER A 149 8.07 10.31 8.77
C SER A 149 7.63 10.43 7.31
N GLU A 150 8.41 9.82 6.41
CA GLU A 150 8.02 9.67 5.00
C GLU A 150 6.93 8.60 4.81
N ASP A 151 6.64 7.79 5.83
CA ASP A 151 5.56 6.81 5.82
C ASP A 151 4.21 7.55 5.97
N PRO A 152 3.36 7.58 4.94
CA PRO A 152 2.12 8.34 4.96
C PRO A 152 0.95 7.58 5.55
N TYR A 153 1.12 6.29 5.90
CA TYR A 153 -0.01 5.42 6.18
C TYR A 153 -0.59 5.60 7.57
N TYR A 154 -1.91 5.41 7.65
CA TYR A 154 -2.68 5.17 8.85
C TYR A 154 -2.89 3.67 9.00
N TYR A 155 -2.33 3.09 10.05
CA TYR A 155 -2.38 1.66 10.35
C TYR A 155 -3.53 1.40 11.32
N CYS A 156 -4.60 0.76 10.86
CA CYS A 156 -5.79 0.46 11.64
C CYS A 156 -5.82 -1.01 12.00
N PHE A 157 -6.04 -1.32 13.26
CA PHE A 157 -5.98 -2.68 13.82
C PHE A 157 -7.30 -3.05 14.48
N LYS A 158 -7.73 -4.31 14.25
CA LYS A 158 -8.85 -4.95 14.92
C LYS A 158 -8.38 -6.18 15.65
N ASP A 159 -8.65 -6.26 16.95
CA ASP A 159 -8.39 -7.45 17.77
C ASP A 159 -9.59 -8.41 17.69
N GLU A 160 -9.41 -9.52 16.98
CA GLU A 160 -10.40 -10.60 16.88
C GLU A 160 -10.22 -11.67 17.97
N GLY A 161 -9.39 -11.43 18.97
CA GLY A 161 -9.12 -12.30 20.10
C GLY A 161 -8.00 -13.31 19.85
N CYS A 162 -8.07 -14.08 18.77
CA CYS A 162 -7.02 -15.05 18.42
C CYS A 162 -5.99 -14.53 17.41
N HIS A 163 -6.32 -13.49 16.69
CA HIS A 163 -5.45 -12.82 15.73
C HIS A 163 -5.85 -11.36 15.59
N ILE A 164 -4.95 -10.55 15.05
CA ILE A 164 -5.19 -9.14 14.76
C ILE A 164 -5.29 -8.96 13.25
N ILE A 165 -6.37 -8.34 12.81
CA ILE A 165 -6.53 -7.86 11.44
C ILE A 165 -5.98 -6.45 11.37
N TYR A 166 -5.32 -6.11 10.27
CA TYR A 166 -4.88 -4.74 10.04
C TYR A 166 -5.18 -4.28 8.62
N HIS A 167 -5.30 -2.98 8.47
CA HIS A 167 -5.41 -2.32 7.19
C HIS A 167 -4.60 -1.03 7.18
N ARG A 168 -3.95 -0.73 6.04
CA ARG A 168 -3.24 0.53 5.83
C ARG A 168 -4.05 1.43 4.93
N PHE A 169 -4.31 2.63 5.38
CA PHE A 169 -4.98 3.66 4.60
C PHE A 169 -4.01 4.79 4.26
N LEU A 170 -4.09 5.32 3.05
CA LEU A 170 -3.57 6.65 2.78
C LEU A 170 -4.46 7.67 3.52
N PRO A 171 -3.95 8.87 3.86
CA PRO A 171 -4.73 9.86 4.60
C PRO A 171 -6.05 10.22 3.93
N GLU A 172 -6.08 10.29 2.60
CA GLU A 172 -7.25 10.57 1.80
C GLU A 172 -8.32 9.46 1.94
N ASP A 173 -7.88 8.21 1.80
CA ASP A 173 -8.77 7.04 1.92
C ASP A 173 -9.30 6.91 3.36
N TYR A 174 -8.47 7.18 4.36
CA TYR A 174 -8.87 7.18 5.76
C TYR A 174 -9.96 8.22 6.05
N ALA A 175 -9.85 9.41 5.48
CA ALA A 175 -10.86 10.47 5.61
C ALA A 175 -12.20 10.09 4.95
N ASP A 176 -12.17 9.36 3.84
CA ASP A 176 -13.37 8.93 3.11
C ASP A 176 -14.19 7.87 3.88
N PHE A 177 -13.56 7.09 4.76
CA PHE A 177 -14.24 6.15 5.65
C PHE A 177 -15.00 6.82 6.81
N GLY A 178 -14.83 8.14 7.01
CA GLY A 178 -15.57 8.91 8.02
C GLY A 178 -15.12 8.64 9.47
N PHE A 179 -13.89 8.19 9.64
CA PHE A 179 -13.25 8.00 10.95
C PHE A 179 -12.73 9.29 11.54
#